data_8613cb4b0041244e8be95c2dc85368d5
#
_entry.id   8613cb4b0041244e8be95c2dc85368d5
#
_cell.length_a   1.000
_cell.length_b   1.000
_cell.length_c   1.000
_cell.angle_alpha   90.00
_cell.angle_beta   90.00
_cell.angle_gamma   90.00
#
_symmetry.space_group_name_H-M   'P 1'
#
loop_
_entity.id
_entity.type
_entity.pdbx_description
1 polymer ?
#
loop_
_entity_poly.entity_id
_entity_poly.type
_entity_poly.pdbx_seq_one_letter_code
_entity_poly.pdbx_strand_id
1 'polypeptide(L)'
;VITVVGHADLTAQTLKLLETELSDRLRCLAQPGSMVLVRAGCGLPVAAGRAARRARLPLVVVLPSQDAVPALLPGRDQAAAGELLFLAAHVRLLPYDPADRDACASADERLVYSSSRLLAVWDGSPAHDQDATADVIASAHGRRIATETLWAPGYARHSRSPSSDEPS
;
A
#
# COMPACT_ATOMS: atom_id res chain seq x y z
N VAL A 1 4.34 13.19 -6.26
CA VAL A 1 4.36 11.80 -5.81
C VAL A 1 2.96 11.37 -5.42
N ILE A 2 2.51 10.26 -5.98
CA ILE A 2 1.22 9.62 -5.68
C ILE A 2 1.52 8.39 -4.83
N THR A 3 1.12 8.40 -3.57
CA THR A 3 1.29 7.23 -2.68
C THR A 3 0.04 6.36 -2.73
N VAL A 4 0.23 5.05 -2.81
CA VAL A 4 -0.85 4.06 -2.75
C VAL A 4 -0.77 3.31 -1.42
N VAL A 5 -1.84 3.35 -0.67
CA VAL A 5 -2.01 2.61 0.60
C VAL A 5 -3.36 1.89 0.62
N GLY A 6 -3.54 0.96 1.50
CA GLY A 6 -4.82 0.29 1.68
C GLY A 6 -4.74 -0.99 2.51
N HIS A 7 -5.84 -1.70 2.52
CA HIS A 7 -5.95 -2.96 3.26
C HIS A 7 -4.93 -4.01 2.79
N ALA A 8 -4.36 -4.73 3.75
CA ALA A 8 -3.40 -5.80 3.48
C ALA A 8 -4.06 -7.16 3.16
N ASP A 9 -5.34 -7.29 3.46
CA ASP A 9 -6.10 -8.55 3.39
C ASP A 9 -7.09 -8.62 2.22
N LEU A 10 -6.80 -7.91 1.13
CA LEU A 10 -7.61 -7.95 -0.09
C LEU A 10 -7.55 -9.33 -0.75
N THR A 11 -8.68 -9.80 -1.27
CA THR A 11 -8.73 -11.08 -1.99
C THR A 11 -7.96 -11.02 -3.31
N ALA A 12 -7.50 -12.17 -3.81
CA ALA A 12 -6.78 -12.25 -5.08
C ALA A 12 -7.63 -11.70 -6.26
N GLN A 13 -8.92 -11.96 -6.25
CA GLN A 13 -9.83 -11.42 -7.26
C GLN A 13 -9.93 -9.89 -7.18
N THR A 14 -10.03 -9.33 -5.98
CA THR A 14 -10.04 -7.89 -5.77
C THR A 14 -8.75 -7.24 -6.25
N LEU A 15 -7.60 -7.84 -5.97
CA LEU A 15 -6.30 -7.35 -6.45
C LEU A 15 -6.21 -7.32 -7.98
N LYS A 16 -6.79 -8.31 -8.66
CA LYS A 16 -6.88 -8.31 -10.13
C LYS A 16 -7.73 -7.16 -10.67
N LEU A 17 -8.89 -6.91 -10.07
CA LEU A 17 -9.76 -5.80 -10.44
C LEU A 17 -9.08 -4.46 -10.19
N LEU A 18 -8.38 -4.36 -9.08
CA LEU A 18 -7.65 -3.14 -8.69
C LEU A 18 -6.51 -2.79 -9.64
N GLU A 19 -5.82 -3.76 -10.24
CA GLU A 19 -4.76 -3.44 -11.20
C GLU A 19 -5.25 -2.54 -12.33
N THR A 20 -6.43 -2.84 -12.88
CA THR A 20 -7.04 -2.05 -13.95
C THR A 20 -7.53 -0.70 -13.43
N GLU A 21 -8.27 -0.68 -12.33
CA GLU A 21 -8.81 0.56 -11.74
C GLU A 21 -7.69 1.50 -11.29
N LEU A 22 -6.68 0.99 -10.61
CA LEU A 22 -5.51 1.79 -10.21
C LEU A 22 -4.77 2.35 -11.43
N SER A 23 -4.61 1.57 -12.48
CA SER A 23 -3.98 2.04 -13.72
C SER A 23 -4.73 3.22 -14.32
N ASP A 24 -6.05 3.14 -14.39
CA ASP A 24 -6.90 4.21 -14.92
C ASP A 24 -6.86 5.46 -14.03
N ARG A 25 -6.94 5.29 -12.72
CA ARG A 25 -6.84 6.39 -11.76
C ARG A 25 -5.47 7.07 -11.81
N LEU A 26 -4.40 6.29 -11.86
CA LEU A 26 -3.05 6.82 -11.97
C LEU A 26 -2.86 7.64 -13.25
N ARG A 27 -3.42 7.18 -14.38
CA ARG A 27 -3.39 7.97 -15.62
C ARG A 27 -4.13 9.29 -15.47
N CYS A 28 -5.29 9.29 -14.83
CA CYS A 28 -6.08 10.53 -14.62
C CYS A 28 -5.38 11.51 -13.68
N LEU A 29 -4.65 11.02 -12.69
CA LEU A 29 -3.96 11.85 -11.70
C LEU A 29 -2.56 12.29 -12.15
N ALA A 30 -2.00 11.65 -13.16
CA ALA A 30 -0.64 11.89 -13.60
C ALA A 30 -0.43 13.29 -14.16
N GLN A 31 0.66 13.90 -13.75
CA GLN A 31 1.20 15.15 -14.26
C GLN A 31 2.65 14.93 -14.68
N PRO A 32 3.26 15.82 -15.46
CA PRO A 32 4.68 15.72 -15.77
C PRO A 32 5.51 15.58 -14.49
N GLY A 33 6.35 14.55 -14.43
CA GLY A 33 7.17 14.25 -13.27
C GLY A 33 6.48 13.44 -12.15
N SER A 34 5.24 13.00 -12.35
CA SER A 34 4.56 12.13 -11.38
C SER A 34 5.27 10.79 -11.21
N MET A 35 5.34 10.34 -9.97
CA MET A 35 5.85 9.02 -9.58
C MET A 35 4.86 8.35 -8.63
N VAL A 36 4.83 7.02 -8.65
CA VAL A 36 4.02 6.20 -7.74
C VAL A 36 4.92 5.67 -6.63
N LEU A 37 4.48 5.79 -5.39
CA LEU A 37 5.22 5.38 -4.21
C LEU A 37 4.45 4.30 -3.46
N VAL A 38 5.11 3.19 -3.17
CA VAL A 38 4.56 2.09 -2.37
C VAL A 38 5.59 1.59 -1.37
N ARG A 39 5.12 1.17 -0.20
CA ARG A 39 5.93 0.39 0.74
C ARG A 39 5.93 -1.08 0.29
N ALA A 40 7.09 -1.73 0.31
CA ALA A 40 7.21 -3.11 -0.10
C ALA A 40 6.36 -4.05 0.77
N GLY A 41 5.63 -4.93 0.12
CA GLY A 41 4.78 -5.92 0.76
C GLY A 41 3.95 -6.67 -0.27
N CYS A 42 3.31 -7.75 0.14
CA CYS A 42 2.43 -8.54 -0.71
C CYS A 42 1.05 -7.87 -0.88
N GLY A 43 0.34 -8.29 -1.90
CA GLY A 43 -1.02 -7.83 -2.18
C GLY A 43 -1.08 -6.47 -2.87
N LEU A 44 -1.67 -5.47 -2.22
CA LEU A 44 -1.89 -4.15 -2.82
C LEU A 44 -0.62 -3.47 -3.36
N PRO A 45 0.53 -3.48 -2.69
CA PRO A 45 1.74 -2.89 -3.25
C PRO A 45 2.13 -3.46 -4.61
N VAL A 46 2.00 -4.77 -4.80
CA VAL A 46 2.28 -5.44 -6.08
C VAL A 46 1.28 -5.02 -7.15
N ALA A 47 0.00 -5.00 -6.82
CA ALA A 47 -1.05 -4.54 -7.74
C ALA A 47 -0.82 -3.08 -8.15
N ALA A 48 -0.45 -2.22 -7.22
CA ALA A 48 -0.11 -0.82 -7.49
C ALA A 48 1.14 -0.69 -8.36
N GLY A 49 2.16 -1.51 -8.13
CA GLY A 49 3.37 -1.55 -8.97
C GLY A 49 3.07 -1.94 -10.42
N ARG A 50 2.26 -2.96 -10.62
CA ARG A 50 1.80 -3.37 -11.95
C ARG A 50 0.95 -2.29 -12.62
N ALA A 51 0.07 -1.65 -11.85
CA ALA A 51 -0.75 -0.54 -12.33
C ALA A 51 0.11 0.68 -12.75
N ALA A 52 1.12 1.02 -11.97
CA ALA A 52 2.06 2.09 -12.29
C ALA A 52 2.77 1.82 -13.63
N ARG A 53 3.22 0.59 -13.84
CA ARG A 53 3.83 0.16 -15.12
C ARG A 53 2.87 0.31 -16.29
N ARG A 54 1.62 -0.14 -16.14
CA ARG A 54 0.57 0.02 -17.15
C ARG A 54 0.26 1.48 -17.45
N ALA A 55 0.27 2.33 -16.42
CA ALA A 55 0.08 3.77 -16.54
C ALA A 55 1.32 4.50 -17.07
N ARG A 56 2.45 3.81 -17.27
CA ARG A 56 3.75 4.36 -17.66
C ARG A 56 4.28 5.41 -16.70
N LEU A 57 4.04 5.20 -15.41
CA LEU A 57 4.56 6.02 -14.34
C LEU A 57 5.73 5.32 -13.64
N PRO A 58 6.81 6.04 -13.32
CA PRO A 58 7.89 5.47 -12.53
C PRO A 58 7.39 5.01 -11.17
N LEU A 59 7.80 3.82 -10.75
CA LEU A 59 7.51 3.25 -9.44
C LEU A 59 8.69 3.46 -8.51
N VAL A 60 8.43 4.00 -7.33
CA VAL A 60 9.37 4.07 -6.21
C VAL A 60 8.94 3.07 -5.16
N VAL A 61 9.77 2.12 -4.86
CA VAL A 61 9.54 1.10 -3.82
C VAL A 61 10.31 1.45 -2.57
N VAL A 62 9.63 1.50 -1.44
CA VAL A 62 10.24 1.73 -0.13
C VAL A 62 10.49 0.40 0.55
N LEU A 63 11.74 0.14 0.88
CA LEU A 63 12.18 -1.04 1.63
C LEU A 63 12.53 -0.66 3.06
N PRO A 64 12.29 -1.56 4.03
CA PRO A 64 12.79 -1.38 5.37
C PRO A 64 14.31 -1.39 5.38
N SER A 65 14.92 -0.60 6.23
CA SER A 65 16.38 -0.61 6.43
C SER A 65 16.73 -0.84 7.88
N GLN A 66 17.87 -1.49 8.08
CA GLN A 66 18.53 -1.62 9.34
C GLN A 66 20.01 -1.25 9.12
N ASP A 67 20.54 -0.31 9.89
CA ASP A 67 21.93 0.18 9.74
C ASP A 67 22.28 0.61 8.30
N ALA A 68 21.35 1.31 7.66
CA ALA A 68 21.47 1.82 6.28
C ALA A 68 21.57 0.75 5.17
N VAL A 69 21.28 -0.51 5.49
CA VAL A 69 21.17 -1.60 4.52
C VAL A 69 19.73 -2.12 4.48
N PRO A 70 19.28 -2.69 3.35
CA PRO A 70 17.96 -3.29 3.30
C PRO A 70 17.78 -4.37 4.37
N ALA A 71 16.69 -4.28 5.14
CA ALA A 71 16.31 -5.31 6.10
C ALA A 71 15.55 -6.44 5.42
N LEU A 72 15.64 -7.64 5.98
CA LEU A 72 14.91 -8.80 5.49
C LEU A 72 13.41 -8.63 5.77
N LEU A 73 12.59 -8.78 4.75
CA LEU A 73 11.14 -8.80 4.88
C LEU A 73 10.64 -10.13 5.46
N PRO A 74 9.46 -10.15 6.12
CA PRO A 74 8.80 -11.41 6.47
C PRO A 74 8.65 -12.33 5.25
N GLY A 75 8.70 -13.65 5.46
CA GLY A 75 8.78 -14.64 4.38
C GLY A 75 7.72 -14.49 3.30
N ARG A 76 6.48 -14.18 3.70
CA ARG A 76 5.36 -13.92 2.78
C ARG A 76 5.56 -12.70 1.86
N ASP A 77 6.37 -11.74 2.27
CA ASP A 77 6.62 -10.50 1.55
C ASP A 77 7.87 -10.55 0.68
N GLN A 78 8.72 -11.56 0.84
CA GLN A 78 10.01 -11.65 0.11
C GLN A 78 9.81 -11.81 -1.40
N ALA A 79 8.90 -12.69 -1.83
CA ALA A 79 8.60 -12.87 -3.24
C ALA A 79 7.99 -11.60 -3.86
N ALA A 80 7.10 -10.95 -3.13
CA ALA A 80 6.50 -9.68 -3.53
C ALA A 80 7.55 -8.56 -3.66
N ALA A 81 8.49 -8.49 -2.73
CA ALA A 81 9.59 -7.53 -2.81
C ALA A 81 10.45 -7.76 -4.06
N GLY A 82 10.73 -9.01 -4.42
CA GLY A 82 11.45 -9.34 -5.65
C GLY A 82 10.72 -8.84 -6.90
N GLU A 83 9.42 -9.06 -7.00
CA GLU A 83 8.60 -8.56 -8.09
C GLU A 83 8.57 -7.03 -8.13
N LEU A 84 8.38 -6.37 -6.98
CA LEU A 84 8.37 -4.92 -6.88
C LEU A 84 9.71 -4.31 -7.28
N LEU A 85 10.83 -4.89 -6.88
CA LEU A 85 12.16 -4.43 -7.28
C LEU A 85 12.38 -4.54 -8.79
N PHE A 86 11.82 -5.57 -9.42
CA PHE A 86 11.86 -5.71 -10.87
C PHE A 86 11.05 -4.61 -11.58
N LEU A 87 9.94 -4.18 -10.99
CA LEU A 87 9.09 -3.11 -11.52
C LEU A 87 9.59 -1.70 -11.19
N ALA A 88 10.41 -1.56 -10.16
CA ALA A 88 10.82 -0.26 -9.63
C ALA A 88 11.75 0.50 -10.55
N ALA A 89 11.48 1.79 -10.74
CA ALA A 89 12.45 2.74 -11.29
C ALA A 89 13.45 3.20 -10.23
N HIS A 90 13.01 3.32 -8.99
CA HIS A 90 13.81 3.75 -7.85
C HIS A 90 13.48 2.94 -6.60
N VAL A 91 14.45 2.81 -5.73
CA VAL A 91 14.30 2.20 -4.41
C VAL A 91 14.71 3.21 -3.35
N ARG A 92 13.88 3.35 -2.31
CA ARG A 92 14.18 4.15 -1.12
C ARG A 92 14.29 3.24 0.09
N LEU A 93 15.23 3.52 0.95
CA LEU A 93 15.36 2.86 2.24
C LEU A 93 14.73 3.73 3.32
N LEU A 94 13.94 3.12 4.19
CA LEU A 94 13.31 3.78 5.32
C LEU A 94 13.53 2.94 6.57
N PRO A 95 14.06 3.50 7.66
CA PRO A 95 14.25 2.74 8.89
C PRO A 95 12.88 2.42 9.54
N TYR A 96 12.50 1.16 9.54
CA TYR A 96 11.37 0.62 10.31
C TYR A 96 11.50 -0.91 10.42
N ASP A 97 10.89 -1.48 11.44
CA ASP A 97 10.80 -2.93 11.59
C ASP A 97 9.62 -3.49 10.76
N PRO A 98 9.87 -4.26 9.70
CA PRO A 98 8.80 -4.78 8.85
C PRO A 98 7.96 -5.88 9.53
N ALA A 99 8.40 -6.43 10.65
CA ALA A 99 7.64 -7.39 11.44
C ALA A 99 6.72 -6.71 12.47
N ASP A 100 6.97 -5.44 12.78
CA ASP A 100 6.15 -4.64 13.68
C ASP A 100 5.10 -3.85 12.89
N ARG A 101 3.85 -4.11 13.22
CA ARG A 101 2.71 -3.50 12.55
C ARG A 101 2.60 -1.99 12.78
N ASP A 102 2.85 -1.54 13.99
CA ASP A 102 2.82 -0.10 14.31
C ASP A 102 3.95 0.64 13.61
N ALA A 103 5.12 0.01 13.48
CA ALA A 103 6.22 0.55 12.70
C ALA A 103 5.88 0.62 11.19
N CYS A 104 5.18 -0.37 10.66
CA CYS A 104 4.69 -0.34 9.28
C CYS A 104 3.66 0.78 9.06
N ALA A 105 2.72 0.97 9.98
CA ALA A 105 1.74 2.06 9.92
C ALA A 105 2.42 3.43 9.96
N SER A 106 3.39 3.61 10.86
CA SER A 106 4.19 4.84 10.94
C SER A 106 5.01 5.08 9.67
N ALA A 107 5.52 4.02 9.05
CA ALA A 107 6.21 4.11 7.76
C ALA A 107 5.24 4.59 6.67
N ASP A 108 4.04 4.05 6.59
CA ASP A 108 3.01 4.49 5.64
C ASP A 108 2.64 5.96 5.83
N GLU A 109 2.49 6.42 7.06
CA GLU A 109 2.25 7.85 7.37
C GLU A 109 3.40 8.73 6.87
N ARG A 110 4.64 8.31 7.06
CA ARG A 110 5.82 9.05 6.56
C ARG A 110 5.84 9.13 5.04
N LEU A 111 5.41 8.08 4.33
CA LEU A 111 5.26 8.11 2.87
C LEU A 111 4.19 9.10 2.45
N VAL A 112 3.06 9.09 3.12
CA VAL A 112 1.96 10.02 2.86
C VAL A 112 2.41 11.47 3.03
N TYR A 113 3.19 11.77 4.06
CA TYR A 113 3.69 13.13 4.31
C TYR A 113 4.61 13.67 3.22
N SER A 114 5.28 12.81 2.49
CA SER A 114 6.12 13.20 1.35
C SER A 114 5.37 13.23 0.01
N SER A 115 4.07 13.02 0.03
CA SER A 115 3.24 12.85 -1.16
C SER A 115 2.42 14.09 -1.46
N SER A 116 2.15 14.32 -2.73
CA SER A 116 1.18 15.34 -3.17
C SER A 116 -0.25 14.80 -3.22
N ARG A 117 -0.41 13.50 -3.38
CA ARG A 117 -1.68 12.81 -3.43
C ARG A 117 -1.60 11.45 -2.75
N LEU A 118 -2.71 11.06 -2.15
CA LEU A 118 -2.92 9.73 -1.61
C LEU A 118 -4.04 9.02 -2.39
N LEU A 119 -3.76 7.81 -2.84
CA LEU A 119 -4.74 6.91 -3.41
C LEU A 119 -4.91 5.74 -2.44
N ALA A 120 -6.06 5.65 -1.79
CA ALA A 120 -6.32 4.71 -0.71
C ALA A 120 -7.37 3.68 -1.11
N VAL A 121 -7.03 2.40 -0.99
CA VAL A 121 -7.98 1.30 -1.16
C VAL A 121 -8.54 0.94 0.21
N TRP A 122 -9.76 1.40 0.48
CA TRP A 122 -10.35 1.37 1.81
C TRP A 122 -11.87 1.23 1.74
N ASP A 123 -12.41 0.31 2.54
CA ASP A 123 -13.85 0.01 2.60
C ASP A 123 -14.65 0.91 3.55
N GLY A 124 -14.01 1.89 4.15
CA GLY A 124 -14.65 2.80 5.12
C GLY A 124 -14.63 2.28 6.56
N SER A 125 -14.08 1.09 6.81
CA SER A 125 -14.04 0.52 8.16
C SER A 125 -13.06 1.27 9.07
N PRO A 126 -13.35 1.32 10.40
CA PRO A 126 -12.44 1.94 11.35
C PRO A 126 -11.13 1.15 11.48
N ALA A 127 -10.08 1.82 11.94
CA ALA A 127 -8.81 1.17 12.26
C ALA A 127 -8.98 0.17 13.40
N HIS A 128 -8.22 -0.89 13.35
CA HIS A 128 -8.10 -1.89 14.42
C HIS A 128 -6.69 -2.48 14.44
N ASP A 129 -6.39 -3.35 15.40
CA ASP A 129 -5.03 -3.90 15.63
C ASP A 129 -4.38 -4.53 14.40
N GLN A 130 -5.17 -4.93 13.42
CA GLN A 130 -4.72 -5.60 12.21
C GLN A 130 -4.67 -4.68 10.98
N ASP A 131 -5.25 -3.48 11.06
CA ASP A 131 -5.41 -2.59 9.92
C ASP A 131 -5.45 -1.13 10.36
N ALA A 132 -4.46 -0.38 9.97
CA ALA A 132 -4.30 1.04 10.26
C ALA A 132 -4.70 1.96 9.09
N THR A 133 -5.36 1.44 8.08
CA THR A 133 -5.67 2.22 6.85
C THR A 133 -6.46 3.48 7.16
N ALA A 134 -7.47 3.40 8.04
CA ALA A 134 -8.27 4.57 8.44
C ALA A 134 -7.41 5.65 9.10
N ASP A 135 -6.45 5.27 9.94
CA ASP A 135 -5.56 6.21 10.62
C ASP A 135 -4.62 6.91 9.64
N VAL A 136 -4.09 6.20 8.67
CA VAL A 136 -3.25 6.77 7.60
C VAL A 136 -4.03 7.79 6.78
N ILE A 137 -5.29 7.48 6.43
CA ILE A 137 -6.18 8.41 5.72
C ILE A 137 -6.49 9.63 6.57
N ALA A 138 -6.77 9.46 7.87
CA ALA A 138 -7.01 10.57 8.78
C ALA A 138 -5.79 11.49 8.90
N SER A 139 -4.59 10.93 8.97
CA SER A 139 -3.32 11.67 8.94
C SER A 139 -3.16 12.50 7.66
N ALA A 140 -3.49 11.91 6.52
CA ALA A 140 -3.45 12.61 5.23
C ALA A 140 -4.42 13.81 5.20
N HIS A 141 -5.64 13.61 5.68
CA HIS A 141 -6.65 14.68 5.77
C HIS A 141 -6.20 15.80 6.72
N GLY A 142 -5.64 15.45 7.87
CA GLY A 142 -5.11 16.43 8.83
C GLY A 142 -3.99 17.29 8.25
N ARG A 143 -3.26 16.78 7.27
CA ARG A 143 -2.21 17.49 6.55
C ARG A 143 -2.66 18.10 5.22
N ARG A 144 -3.95 18.04 4.93
CA ARG A 144 -4.55 18.56 3.70
C ARG A 144 -3.95 17.96 2.42
N ILE A 145 -3.54 16.70 2.47
CA ILE A 145 -3.09 15.95 1.31
C ILE A 145 -4.32 15.48 0.53
N ALA A 146 -4.35 15.79 -0.75
CA ALA A 146 -5.45 15.37 -1.62
C ALA A 146 -5.58 13.84 -1.61
N THR A 147 -6.70 13.31 -1.13
CA THR A 147 -6.93 11.88 -0.94
C THR A 147 -8.11 11.43 -1.79
N GLU A 148 -7.91 10.36 -2.52
CA GLU A 148 -8.95 9.64 -3.24
C GLU A 148 -9.06 8.23 -2.69
N THR A 149 -10.27 7.80 -2.36
CA THR A 149 -10.54 6.46 -1.87
C THR A 149 -11.17 5.60 -2.95
N LEU A 150 -10.72 4.35 -3.05
CA LEU A 150 -11.25 3.35 -3.97
C LEU A 150 -11.88 2.21 -3.19
N TRP A 151 -13.14 2.00 -3.43
CA TRP A 151 -13.85 0.79 -3.02
C TRP A 151 -15.05 0.61 -3.93
N ALA A 152 -15.11 -0.49 -4.65
CA ALA A 152 -16.16 -0.75 -5.63
C ALA A 152 -16.94 -2.01 -5.28
N PRO A 153 -18.21 -2.15 -5.76
CA PRO A 153 -18.93 -3.42 -5.69
C PRO A 153 -18.10 -4.57 -6.28
N GLY A 154 -18.03 -5.68 -5.56
CA GLY A 154 -17.21 -6.84 -5.93
C GLY A 154 -15.83 -6.86 -5.30
N TYR A 155 -15.37 -5.76 -4.69
CA TYR A 155 -14.17 -5.78 -3.87
C TYR A 155 -14.44 -6.50 -2.55
N ALA A 156 -13.50 -7.30 -2.11
CA ALA A 156 -13.62 -8.07 -0.88
C ALA A 156 -12.30 -8.19 -0.14
N ARG A 157 -12.42 -8.32 1.18
CA ARG A 157 -11.33 -8.66 2.08
C ARG A 157 -11.46 -10.11 2.52
N HIS A 158 -10.34 -10.75 2.88
CA HIS A 158 -10.39 -12.05 3.51
C HIS A 158 -11.19 -11.96 4.81
N SER A 159 -12.27 -12.76 4.94
CA SER A 159 -13.03 -12.83 6.18
C SER A 159 -12.16 -13.44 7.26
N ARG A 160 -12.12 -12.81 8.45
CA ARG A 160 -11.65 -13.50 9.65
C ARG A 160 -12.55 -14.72 9.86
N SER A 161 -11.97 -15.89 9.93
CA SER A 161 -12.68 -17.01 10.53
C SER A 161 -13.08 -16.59 11.95
N PRO A 162 -14.34 -16.70 12.37
CA PRO A 162 -14.68 -16.51 13.75
C PRO A 162 -13.86 -17.54 14.54
N SER A 163 -13.06 -17.08 15.48
CA SER A 163 -12.45 -17.96 16.44
C SER A 163 -13.58 -18.77 17.07
N SER A 164 -13.50 -20.08 16.93
CA SER A 164 -14.36 -21.03 17.64
C SER A 164 -13.99 -20.98 19.11
N ASP A 165 -14.45 -19.97 19.81
CA ASP A 165 -14.67 -19.99 21.24
C ASP A 165 -16.12 -20.46 21.44
N GLU A 166 -16.28 -21.78 21.36
CA GLU A 166 -17.42 -22.43 21.98
C GLU A 166 -17.07 -22.59 23.43
N PRO A 167 -17.77 -21.94 24.36
CA PRO A 167 -17.70 -22.31 25.76
C PRO A 167 -18.50 -23.62 25.93
N SER A 168 -17.80 -24.64 26.39
CA SER A 168 -18.41 -25.88 26.89
C SER A 168 -19.20 -25.60 28.14
#